data_f2ecd11dd46c21a0125c0876fccffe87
#
_entry.id   f2ecd11dd46c21a0125c0876fccffe87
#
_cell.length_a   1.000
_cell.length_b   1.000
_cell.length_c   1.000
_cell.angle_alpha   90.00
_cell.angle_beta   90.00
_cell.angle_gamma   90.00
#
_symmetry.space_group_name_H-M   'P 1'
#
loop_
_entity.id
_entity.type
_entity.pdbx_description
1 polymer ?
#
loop_
_entity_poly.entity_id
_entity_poly.type
_entity_poly.pdbx_seq_one_letter_code
_entity_poly.pdbx_strand_id
1 'polypeptide(L)'
;MAPARSTLSDSPECWPTLHLADWKDTYATLHMWTQIVGKIRLELTPRLNHWWNVPLYVSPHGLTTSLIPYGNRQFDMEFNFFADQLLIRTSDPKSAALALKPRSVADFYKEVMAALRSLDIEVRIWNMPVEVADPIPFDRDTVHASYDADAVRRLWRILLSVDGVFKVFRSRFVGKSSPVHFFWGSFDLAVTRFSGRRAPQRNDPDPVLRKIMQEAYSHEVISAGWWPRNAEIQEAAFYCYAVPAASGFAEQKVHPAEAFYHSNLGEYLLMYDDVRRAKFPTTVLMEFLQSTYEAGATTGKWDREALEAA
;
A
#
# COMPACT_ATOMS: atom_id res chain seq x y z
N MET A 1 28.84 -15.39 -1.66
CA MET A 1 27.87 -15.60 -2.75
C MET A 1 27.78 -14.30 -3.56
N ALA A 2 27.92 -14.36 -4.88
CA ALA A 2 27.67 -13.15 -5.68
C ALA A 2 26.20 -12.71 -5.47
N PRO A 3 25.92 -11.39 -5.33
CA PRO A 3 24.55 -10.93 -5.20
C PRO A 3 23.76 -11.38 -6.43
N ALA A 4 22.59 -11.96 -6.23
CA ALA A 4 21.69 -12.30 -7.31
C ALA A 4 21.48 -11.03 -8.16
N ARG A 5 21.79 -11.11 -9.45
CA ARG A 5 21.51 -10.00 -10.37
C ARG A 5 20.01 -9.72 -10.25
N SER A 6 19.66 -8.49 -9.89
CA SER A 6 18.27 -8.05 -9.92
C SER A 6 17.75 -8.29 -11.34
N THR A 7 16.71 -9.11 -11.45
CA THR A 7 16.02 -9.38 -12.73
C THR A 7 14.92 -8.35 -12.99
N LEU A 8 14.91 -7.25 -12.21
CA LEU A 8 13.94 -6.17 -12.35
C LEU A 8 14.15 -5.43 -13.67
N SER A 9 13.07 -5.11 -14.34
CA SER A 9 13.10 -4.46 -15.66
C SER A 9 12.96 -2.95 -15.53
N ASP A 10 13.82 -2.24 -16.25
CA ASP A 10 13.75 -0.77 -16.42
C ASP A 10 13.00 -0.37 -17.71
N SER A 11 12.31 -1.31 -18.38
CA SER A 11 11.59 -0.98 -19.60
C SER A 11 10.43 -0.02 -19.33
N PRO A 12 10.11 0.90 -20.27
CA PRO A 12 8.99 1.83 -20.12
C PRO A 12 7.62 1.14 -19.89
N GLU A 13 7.47 -0.09 -20.33
CA GLU A 13 6.26 -0.88 -20.11
C GLU A 13 6.06 -1.25 -18.63
N CYS A 14 7.16 -1.38 -17.87
CA CYS A 14 7.15 -1.65 -16.45
C CYS A 14 6.92 -0.38 -15.62
N TRP A 15 7.17 0.78 -16.19
CA TRP A 15 7.07 2.10 -15.58
C TRP A 15 6.16 3.04 -16.39
N PRO A 16 4.89 2.67 -16.62
CA PRO A 16 3.99 3.44 -17.48
C PRO A 16 3.64 4.80 -16.85
N THR A 17 3.23 5.74 -17.69
CA THR A 17 2.65 7.01 -17.22
C THR A 17 1.30 6.78 -16.56
N LEU A 18 1.02 7.52 -15.48
CA LEU A 18 -0.25 7.46 -14.76
C LEU A 18 -0.55 8.82 -14.12
N HIS A 19 -0.84 9.84 -14.95
CA HIS A 19 -1.23 11.16 -14.45
C HIS A 19 -2.61 11.10 -13.81
N LEU A 20 -2.75 11.64 -12.59
CA LEU A 20 -4.00 11.60 -11.84
C LEU A 20 -5.18 12.17 -12.66
N ALA A 21 -4.95 13.25 -13.41
CA ALA A 21 -6.00 13.89 -14.21
C ALA A 21 -6.69 12.94 -15.18
N ASP A 22 -5.97 11.92 -15.67
CA ASP A 22 -6.48 10.98 -16.68
C ASP A 22 -7.37 9.87 -16.08
N TRP A 23 -7.29 9.61 -14.76
CA TRP A 23 -7.98 8.48 -14.14
C TRP A 23 -8.54 8.76 -12.74
N LYS A 24 -8.60 10.02 -12.32
CA LYS A 24 -9.02 10.42 -10.96
C LYS A 24 -10.36 9.80 -10.52
N ASP A 25 -11.33 9.71 -11.43
CA ASP A 25 -12.65 9.16 -11.12
C ASP A 25 -12.60 7.63 -10.97
N THR A 26 -11.76 6.96 -11.78
CA THR A 26 -11.47 5.53 -11.61
C THR A 26 -10.69 5.27 -10.33
N TYR A 27 -9.70 6.11 -10.00
CA TYR A 27 -8.97 6.05 -8.73
C TYR A 27 -9.95 6.13 -7.55
N ALA A 28 -10.83 7.13 -7.53
CA ALA A 28 -11.79 7.31 -6.46
C ALA A 28 -12.71 6.09 -6.27
N THR A 29 -13.20 5.52 -7.36
CA THR A 29 -14.04 4.31 -7.34
C THR A 29 -13.25 3.09 -6.86
N LEU A 30 -12.07 2.85 -7.44
CA LEU A 30 -11.22 1.70 -7.08
C LEU A 30 -10.75 1.78 -5.62
N HIS A 31 -10.46 2.97 -5.12
CA HIS A 31 -10.12 3.18 -3.72
C HIS A 31 -11.25 2.68 -2.80
N MET A 32 -12.51 3.03 -3.08
CA MET A 32 -13.67 2.53 -2.31
C MET A 32 -13.82 1.01 -2.43
N TRP A 33 -13.63 0.44 -3.61
CA TRP A 33 -13.70 -1.00 -3.81
C TRP A 33 -12.63 -1.76 -3.03
N THR A 34 -11.39 -1.25 -3.01
CA THR A 34 -10.31 -1.85 -2.21
C THR A 34 -10.57 -1.75 -0.72
N GLN A 35 -11.21 -0.67 -0.24
CA GLN A 35 -11.62 -0.54 1.16
C GLN A 35 -12.71 -1.56 1.54
N ILE A 36 -13.69 -1.82 0.68
CA ILE A 36 -14.70 -2.85 0.93
C ILE A 36 -14.04 -4.22 1.14
N VAL A 37 -13.18 -4.63 0.21
CA VAL A 37 -12.46 -5.92 0.29
C VAL A 37 -11.51 -5.96 1.49
N GLY A 38 -10.78 -4.86 1.73
CA GLY A 38 -9.88 -4.75 2.85
C GLY A 38 -10.58 -4.82 4.22
N LYS A 39 -11.77 -4.24 4.34
CA LYS A 39 -12.58 -4.31 5.57
C LYS A 39 -13.15 -5.70 5.81
N ILE A 40 -13.47 -6.48 4.76
CA ILE A 40 -13.84 -7.90 4.90
C ILE A 40 -12.64 -8.66 5.47
N ARG A 41 -11.45 -8.44 4.96
CA ARG A 41 -10.23 -9.04 5.51
C ARG A 41 -9.99 -8.62 6.97
N LEU A 42 -10.09 -7.33 7.27
CA LEU A 42 -9.93 -6.80 8.63
C LEU A 42 -10.85 -7.48 9.63
N GLU A 43 -12.13 -7.67 9.27
CA GLU A 43 -13.14 -8.24 10.15
C GLU A 43 -12.90 -9.73 10.44
N LEU A 44 -12.43 -10.49 9.45
CA LEU A 44 -12.36 -11.94 9.52
C LEU A 44 -10.96 -12.50 9.85
N THR A 45 -9.90 -11.68 9.76
CA THR A 45 -8.54 -12.17 10.04
C THR A 45 -8.16 -11.93 11.51
N PRO A 46 -7.42 -12.85 12.13
CA PRO A 46 -6.85 -12.64 13.45
C PRO A 46 -5.98 -11.39 13.48
N ARG A 47 -6.10 -10.64 14.57
CA ARG A 47 -5.33 -9.41 14.74
C ARG A 47 -3.82 -9.69 14.82
N LEU A 48 -3.06 -8.96 14.03
CA LEU A 48 -1.61 -8.93 14.09
C LEU A 48 -1.13 -7.55 14.55
N ASN A 49 0.06 -7.51 15.18
CA ASN A 49 0.71 -6.27 15.55
C ASN A 49 0.92 -5.35 14.35
N HIS A 50 0.92 -4.05 14.58
CA HIS A 50 1.04 -3.01 13.55
C HIS A 50 -0.03 -3.08 12.45
N TRP A 51 -1.19 -3.67 12.73
CA TRP A 51 -2.28 -3.86 11.79
C TRP A 51 -1.89 -4.69 10.54
N TRP A 52 -0.90 -5.60 10.65
CA TRP A 52 -0.45 -6.41 9.51
C TRP A 52 -1.45 -7.47 9.04
N ASN A 53 -2.58 -7.57 9.73
CA ASN A 53 -3.71 -8.40 9.28
C ASN A 53 -4.63 -7.70 8.27
N VAL A 54 -4.48 -6.38 8.02
CA VAL A 54 -5.43 -5.64 7.17
C VAL A 54 -4.99 -5.43 5.72
N PRO A 55 -3.68 -5.30 5.36
CA PRO A 55 -3.26 -4.92 4.02
C PRO A 55 -3.67 -5.94 2.95
N LEU A 56 -3.76 -5.46 1.72
CA LEU A 56 -3.73 -6.29 0.52
C LEU A 56 -2.28 -6.49 0.06
N TYR A 57 -2.08 -7.39 -0.89
CA TYR A 57 -0.77 -7.72 -1.44
C TYR A 57 -0.81 -7.68 -2.96
N VAL A 58 0.29 -7.25 -3.57
CA VAL A 58 0.45 -7.32 -5.02
C VAL A 58 0.55 -8.79 -5.44
N SER A 59 -0.25 -9.17 -6.43
CA SER A 59 -0.27 -10.50 -7.03
C SER A 59 0.12 -10.44 -8.51
N PRO A 60 0.43 -11.59 -9.14
CA PRO A 60 0.70 -11.64 -10.58
C PRO A 60 -0.42 -11.13 -11.47
N HIS A 61 -1.63 -10.90 -10.92
CA HIS A 61 -2.78 -10.44 -11.68
C HIS A 61 -3.42 -9.16 -11.13
N GLY A 62 -2.99 -8.67 -9.95
CA GLY A 62 -3.57 -7.47 -9.33
C GLY A 62 -3.30 -7.35 -7.84
N LEU A 63 -4.36 -7.32 -7.03
CA LEU A 63 -4.29 -7.20 -5.57
C LEU A 63 -5.07 -8.33 -4.90
N THR A 64 -4.45 -9.02 -3.94
CA THR A 64 -5.06 -10.13 -3.20
C THR A 64 -5.14 -9.85 -1.70
N THR A 65 -6.16 -10.40 -1.04
CA THR A 65 -6.24 -10.46 0.42
C THR A 65 -5.28 -11.48 1.02
N SER A 66 -4.71 -12.39 0.23
CA SER A 66 -4.24 -13.67 0.75
C SER A 66 -5.37 -14.44 1.46
N LEU A 67 -5.04 -15.56 2.11
CA LEU A 67 -6.03 -16.39 2.77
C LEU A 67 -6.68 -15.69 3.96
N ILE A 68 -8.00 -15.79 4.04
CA ILE A 68 -8.85 -15.33 5.14
C ILE A 68 -9.48 -16.57 5.79
N PRO A 69 -9.32 -16.81 7.10
CA PRO A 69 -9.93 -17.94 7.77
C PRO A 69 -11.45 -17.75 7.94
N TYR A 70 -12.21 -18.82 7.74
CA TYR A 70 -13.65 -18.81 7.95
C TYR A 70 -14.17 -20.19 8.40
N GLY A 71 -14.39 -20.37 9.69
CA GLY A 71 -14.78 -21.66 10.28
C GLY A 71 -13.72 -22.73 10.03
N ASN A 72 -14.11 -23.82 9.38
CA ASN A 72 -13.23 -24.96 9.02
C ASN A 72 -12.61 -24.83 7.61
N ARG A 73 -12.80 -23.72 6.93
CA ARG A 73 -12.28 -23.42 5.58
C ARG A 73 -11.59 -22.07 5.54
N GLN A 74 -10.99 -21.77 4.41
CA GLN A 74 -10.37 -20.48 4.11
C GLN A 74 -10.87 -20.01 2.75
N PHE A 75 -10.76 -18.71 2.52
CA PHE A 75 -11.03 -18.12 1.22
C PHE A 75 -10.04 -16.97 0.95
N ASP A 76 -9.94 -16.55 -0.29
CA ASP A 76 -9.26 -15.34 -0.69
C ASP A 76 -10.12 -14.49 -1.63
N MET A 77 -9.79 -13.21 -1.69
CA MET A 77 -10.37 -12.28 -2.65
C MET A 77 -9.23 -11.65 -3.46
N GLU A 78 -9.35 -11.65 -4.78
CA GLU A 78 -8.35 -11.10 -5.67
C GLU A 78 -8.97 -10.17 -6.71
N PHE A 79 -8.57 -8.91 -6.71
CA PHE A 79 -8.78 -8.03 -7.85
C PHE A 79 -7.88 -8.50 -8.99
N ASN A 80 -8.41 -9.22 -9.94
CA ASN A 80 -7.70 -9.64 -11.14
C ASN A 80 -7.85 -8.56 -12.20
N PHE A 81 -6.89 -7.65 -12.30
CA PHE A 81 -6.88 -6.53 -13.25
C PHE A 81 -6.54 -6.95 -14.68
N PHE A 82 -6.04 -8.18 -14.85
CA PHE A 82 -5.82 -8.74 -16.18
C PHE A 82 -7.14 -9.22 -16.81
N ALA A 83 -7.99 -9.87 -16.01
CA ALA A 83 -9.29 -10.40 -16.44
C ALA A 83 -10.45 -9.44 -16.16
N ASP A 84 -10.20 -8.27 -15.54
CA ASP A 84 -11.21 -7.32 -15.07
C ASP A 84 -12.29 -7.98 -14.19
N GLN A 85 -11.85 -8.72 -13.17
CA GLN A 85 -12.73 -9.43 -12.24
C GLN A 85 -12.25 -9.31 -10.79
N LEU A 86 -13.18 -9.22 -9.84
CA LEU A 86 -12.95 -9.59 -8.46
C LEU A 86 -13.28 -11.08 -8.32
N LEU A 87 -12.27 -11.89 -8.01
CA LEU A 87 -12.41 -13.32 -7.78
C LEU A 87 -12.53 -13.58 -6.27
N ILE A 88 -13.45 -14.44 -5.87
CA ILE A 88 -13.58 -14.97 -4.51
C ILE A 88 -13.46 -16.48 -4.62
N ARG A 89 -12.45 -17.07 -3.99
CA ARG A 89 -12.15 -18.51 -4.07
C ARG A 89 -12.12 -19.09 -2.68
N THR A 90 -12.76 -20.22 -2.48
CA THR A 90 -12.77 -20.92 -1.20
C THR A 90 -11.90 -22.18 -1.26
N SER A 91 -11.45 -22.67 -0.12
CA SER A 91 -10.65 -23.90 -0.02
C SER A 91 -11.44 -25.18 -0.33
N ASP A 92 -12.77 -25.11 -0.38
CA ASP A 92 -13.67 -26.07 -1.03
C ASP A 92 -13.91 -25.63 -2.51
N PRO A 93 -14.48 -26.50 -3.39
CA PRO A 93 -14.56 -26.20 -4.82
C PRO A 93 -15.64 -25.17 -5.19
N LYS A 94 -15.79 -24.10 -4.39
CA LYS A 94 -16.69 -22.99 -4.64
C LYS A 94 -15.92 -21.74 -4.99
N SER A 95 -16.44 -20.94 -5.88
CA SER A 95 -15.91 -19.63 -6.23
C SER A 95 -17.01 -18.71 -6.75
N ALA A 96 -16.76 -17.42 -6.71
CA ALA A 96 -17.56 -16.40 -7.33
C ALA A 96 -16.65 -15.39 -8.07
N ALA A 97 -17.16 -14.80 -9.13
CA ALA A 97 -16.47 -13.76 -9.89
C ALA A 97 -17.43 -12.60 -10.16
N LEU A 98 -16.95 -11.39 -9.89
CA LEU A 98 -17.67 -10.15 -10.20
C LEU A 98 -16.87 -9.36 -11.23
N ALA A 99 -17.52 -8.93 -12.32
CA ALA A 99 -16.83 -8.12 -13.31
C ALA A 99 -16.44 -6.75 -12.74
N LEU A 100 -15.20 -6.31 -12.95
CA LEU A 100 -14.76 -4.94 -12.70
C LEU A 100 -15.10 -4.11 -13.94
N LYS A 101 -16.11 -3.28 -13.82
CA LYS A 101 -16.65 -2.42 -14.89
C LYS A 101 -17.26 -1.17 -14.28
N PRO A 102 -17.52 -0.11 -15.07
CA PRO A 102 -18.20 1.06 -14.53
C PRO A 102 -19.50 0.69 -13.82
N ARG A 103 -19.56 1.00 -12.53
CA ARG A 103 -20.72 0.81 -11.64
C ARG A 103 -20.51 1.56 -10.34
N SER A 104 -21.60 1.89 -9.65
CA SER A 104 -21.52 2.58 -8.37
C SER A 104 -20.85 1.72 -7.29
N VAL A 105 -20.24 2.39 -6.30
CA VAL A 105 -19.70 1.71 -5.12
C VAL A 105 -20.82 0.99 -4.37
N ALA A 106 -22.04 1.55 -4.33
CA ALA A 106 -23.20 0.91 -3.69
C ALA A 106 -23.58 -0.42 -4.37
N ASP A 107 -23.58 -0.45 -5.71
CA ASP A 107 -23.85 -1.69 -6.45
C ASP A 107 -22.74 -2.72 -6.25
N PHE A 108 -21.47 -2.28 -6.31
CA PHE A 108 -20.32 -3.15 -6.05
C PHE A 108 -20.38 -3.75 -4.64
N TYR A 109 -20.64 -2.92 -3.60
CA TYR A 109 -20.80 -3.39 -2.23
C TYR A 109 -21.90 -4.44 -2.10
N LYS A 110 -23.08 -4.17 -2.66
CA LYS A 110 -24.22 -5.09 -2.67
C LYS A 110 -23.88 -6.43 -3.33
N GLU A 111 -23.22 -6.40 -4.50
CA GLU A 111 -22.81 -7.60 -5.22
C GLU A 111 -21.75 -8.41 -4.47
N VAL A 112 -20.72 -7.75 -3.89
CA VAL A 112 -19.71 -8.43 -3.08
C VAL A 112 -20.34 -9.14 -1.90
N MET A 113 -21.23 -8.46 -1.16
CA MET A 113 -21.92 -9.07 -0.02
C MET A 113 -22.86 -10.20 -0.45
N ALA A 114 -23.48 -10.12 -1.61
CA ALA A 114 -24.30 -11.20 -2.17
C ALA A 114 -23.44 -12.41 -2.60
N ALA A 115 -22.30 -12.17 -3.25
CA ALA A 115 -21.37 -13.21 -3.63
C ALA A 115 -20.80 -13.97 -2.43
N LEU A 116 -20.41 -13.26 -1.36
CA LEU A 116 -19.96 -13.91 -0.12
C LEU A 116 -21.06 -14.79 0.48
N ARG A 117 -22.31 -14.30 0.57
CA ARG A 117 -23.44 -15.13 1.06
C ARG A 117 -23.70 -16.36 0.19
N SER A 118 -23.55 -16.27 -1.14
CA SER A 118 -23.70 -17.43 -2.03
C SER A 118 -22.62 -18.51 -1.82
N LEU A 119 -21.52 -18.13 -1.18
CA LEU A 119 -20.43 -19.01 -0.77
C LEU A 119 -20.55 -19.45 0.71
N ASP A 120 -21.68 -19.19 1.35
CA ASP A 120 -21.93 -19.43 2.78
C ASP A 120 -20.90 -18.67 3.67
N ILE A 121 -20.53 -17.46 3.28
CA ILE A 121 -19.69 -16.54 4.05
C ILE A 121 -20.54 -15.35 4.49
N GLU A 122 -20.78 -15.26 5.79
CA GLU A 122 -21.49 -14.13 6.40
C GLU A 122 -20.49 -13.21 7.08
N VAL A 123 -20.49 -11.93 6.70
CA VAL A 123 -19.66 -10.90 7.30
C VAL A 123 -20.41 -9.58 7.36
N ARG A 124 -20.15 -8.80 8.40
CA ARG A 124 -20.61 -7.42 8.52
C ARG A 124 -19.40 -6.54 8.66
N ILE A 125 -19.28 -5.53 7.82
CA ILE A 125 -18.22 -4.55 7.89
C ILE A 125 -18.78 -3.17 8.24
N TRP A 126 -17.97 -2.35 8.86
CA TRP A 126 -18.29 -0.93 8.98
C TRP A 126 -18.26 -0.28 7.59
N ASN A 127 -19.43 0.17 7.13
CA ASN A 127 -19.65 0.61 5.75
C ASN A 127 -19.14 2.04 5.43
N MET A 128 -18.55 2.74 6.43
CA MET A 128 -17.97 4.06 6.23
C MET A 128 -16.52 3.94 5.74
N PRO A 129 -16.14 4.59 4.62
CA PRO A 129 -14.73 4.65 4.22
C PRO A 129 -13.86 5.38 5.25
N VAL A 130 -12.56 5.12 5.23
CA VAL A 130 -11.56 5.76 6.09
C VAL A 130 -10.55 6.53 5.23
N GLU A 131 -9.88 7.51 5.81
CA GLU A 131 -8.83 8.29 5.12
C GLU A 131 -9.29 8.97 3.82
N VAL A 132 -10.56 9.33 3.77
CA VAL A 132 -11.21 10.00 2.62
C VAL A 132 -11.88 11.26 3.12
N ALA A 133 -11.66 12.37 2.42
CA ALA A 133 -12.44 13.57 2.64
C ALA A 133 -13.90 13.33 2.19
N ASP A 134 -14.87 13.85 2.93
CA ASP A 134 -16.30 13.74 2.62
C ASP A 134 -16.78 12.29 2.37
N PRO A 135 -16.60 11.38 3.33
CA PRO A 135 -16.87 9.96 3.14
C PRO A 135 -18.36 9.67 2.95
N ILE A 136 -18.69 8.90 1.93
CA ILE A 136 -20.05 8.41 1.65
C ILE A 136 -20.11 6.94 2.07
N PRO A 137 -21.10 6.50 2.88
CA PRO A 137 -21.26 5.08 3.21
C PRO A 137 -21.34 4.21 1.94
N PHE A 138 -20.62 3.08 1.92
CA PHE A 138 -20.51 2.23 0.72
C PHE A 138 -21.86 1.82 0.14
N ASP A 139 -22.84 1.52 0.98
CA ASP A 139 -24.20 1.13 0.58
C ASP A 139 -25.04 2.27 0.00
N ARG A 140 -24.55 3.52 0.07
CA ARG A 140 -25.22 4.73 -0.42
C ARG A 140 -24.43 5.49 -1.47
N ASP A 141 -23.18 5.07 -1.73
CA ASP A 141 -22.30 5.77 -2.65
C ASP A 141 -22.66 5.44 -4.11
N THR A 142 -23.47 6.30 -4.69
CA THR A 142 -23.84 6.30 -6.12
C THR A 142 -23.01 7.27 -6.95
N VAL A 143 -22.08 8.00 -6.31
CA VAL A 143 -21.26 9.05 -6.94
C VAL A 143 -20.03 8.42 -7.63
N HIS A 144 -19.30 7.59 -6.90
CA HIS A 144 -18.10 6.93 -7.43
C HIS A 144 -18.52 5.71 -8.26
N ALA A 145 -18.38 5.82 -9.59
CA ALA A 145 -18.90 4.80 -10.52
C ALA A 145 -18.01 4.54 -11.74
N SER A 146 -16.88 5.23 -11.87
CA SER A 146 -15.99 5.10 -13.02
C SER A 146 -15.06 3.91 -12.89
N TYR A 147 -14.75 3.26 -14.03
CA TYR A 147 -13.72 2.25 -14.13
C TYR A 147 -13.11 2.25 -15.54
N ASP A 148 -11.85 2.65 -15.62
CA ASP A 148 -10.99 2.54 -16.81
C ASP A 148 -10.02 1.39 -16.61
N ALA A 149 -10.26 0.28 -17.30
CA ALA A 149 -9.45 -0.92 -17.20
C ALA A 149 -8.00 -0.70 -17.62
N ASP A 150 -7.73 0.17 -18.60
CA ASP A 150 -6.37 0.44 -19.05
C ASP A 150 -5.59 1.28 -18.04
N ALA A 151 -6.23 2.24 -17.37
CA ALA A 151 -5.62 2.97 -16.27
C ALA A 151 -5.31 2.04 -15.08
N VAL A 152 -6.24 1.13 -14.75
CA VAL A 152 -6.04 0.15 -13.67
C VAL A 152 -4.92 -0.85 -14.00
N ARG A 153 -4.78 -1.27 -15.27
CA ARG A 153 -3.66 -2.10 -15.71
C ARG A 153 -2.31 -1.35 -15.63
N ARG A 154 -2.29 -0.04 -15.94
CA ARG A 154 -1.09 0.79 -15.73
C ARG A 154 -0.73 0.89 -14.25
N LEU A 155 -1.70 1.16 -13.37
CA LEU A 155 -1.50 1.12 -11.92
C LEU A 155 -0.88 -0.22 -11.48
N TRP A 156 -1.46 -1.34 -11.89
CA TRP A 156 -0.98 -2.66 -11.52
C TRP A 156 0.47 -2.91 -11.99
N ARG A 157 0.85 -2.50 -13.20
CA ARG A 157 2.23 -2.59 -13.68
C ARG A 157 3.19 -1.78 -12.81
N ILE A 158 2.79 -0.58 -12.39
CA ILE A 158 3.56 0.23 -11.45
C ILE A 158 3.73 -0.52 -10.12
N LEU A 159 2.63 -1.04 -9.57
CA LEU A 159 2.67 -1.79 -8.30
C LEU A 159 3.59 -3.01 -8.38
N LEU A 160 3.60 -3.75 -9.49
CA LEU A 160 4.52 -4.88 -9.72
C LEU A 160 5.98 -4.44 -9.68
N SER A 161 6.32 -3.34 -10.38
CA SER A 161 7.68 -2.83 -10.43
C SER A 161 8.15 -2.31 -9.08
N VAL A 162 7.30 -1.54 -8.40
CA VAL A 162 7.58 -0.98 -7.08
C VAL A 162 7.71 -2.10 -6.03
N ASP A 163 6.80 -3.07 -6.02
CA ASP A 163 6.87 -4.24 -5.13
C ASP A 163 8.19 -5.01 -5.30
N GLY A 164 8.63 -5.19 -6.55
CA GLY A 164 9.91 -5.81 -6.85
C GLY A 164 11.10 -5.07 -6.24
N VAL A 165 11.17 -3.74 -6.42
CA VAL A 165 12.24 -2.91 -5.85
C VAL A 165 12.15 -2.90 -4.32
N PHE A 166 10.95 -2.79 -3.75
CA PHE A 166 10.77 -2.82 -2.29
C PHE A 166 11.18 -4.15 -1.66
N LYS A 167 10.96 -5.27 -2.34
CA LYS A 167 11.45 -6.58 -1.89
C LYS A 167 12.98 -6.66 -1.89
N VAL A 168 13.65 -6.10 -2.89
CA VAL A 168 15.13 -6.01 -2.91
C VAL A 168 15.61 -5.05 -1.81
N PHE A 169 14.98 -3.89 -1.63
CA PHE A 169 15.30 -3.00 -0.52
C PHE A 169 15.13 -3.71 0.82
N ARG A 170 14.01 -4.40 1.02
CA ARG A 170 13.71 -5.14 2.24
C ARG A 170 14.76 -6.21 2.55
N SER A 171 15.28 -6.93 1.54
CA SER A 171 16.26 -8.00 1.71
C SER A 171 17.63 -7.53 2.23
N ARG A 172 17.91 -6.23 2.16
CA ARG A 172 19.13 -5.62 2.73
C ARG A 172 19.04 -5.33 4.24
N PHE A 173 17.98 -5.80 4.88
CA PHE A 173 17.73 -5.53 6.29
C PHE A 173 17.40 -6.83 7.02
N VAL A 174 18.18 -7.15 8.06
CA VAL A 174 18.04 -8.39 8.86
C VAL A 174 17.22 -8.16 10.13
N GLY A 175 17.01 -6.91 10.52
CA GLY A 175 16.12 -6.55 11.61
C GLY A 175 14.65 -6.81 11.27
N LYS A 176 13.75 -6.50 12.20
CA LYS A 176 12.31 -6.59 11.94
C LYS A 176 11.91 -5.65 10.80
N SER A 177 11.30 -6.20 9.76
CA SER A 177 10.70 -5.42 8.66
C SER A 177 9.33 -5.95 8.28
N SER A 178 8.45 -5.08 7.78
CA SER A 178 7.17 -5.52 7.25
C SER A 178 7.34 -6.30 5.94
N PRO A 179 6.38 -7.16 5.56
CA PRO A 179 6.13 -7.42 4.15
C PRO A 179 5.90 -6.12 3.38
N VAL A 180 5.93 -6.18 2.04
CA VAL A 180 5.43 -5.08 1.21
C VAL A 180 3.91 -5.11 1.26
N HIS A 181 3.31 -4.09 1.82
CA HIS A 181 1.88 -3.99 2.10
C HIS A 181 1.21 -2.97 1.19
N PHE A 182 0.04 -3.31 0.65
CA PHE A 182 -0.86 -2.33 0.06
C PHE A 182 -1.93 -1.96 1.11
N PHE A 183 -1.80 -0.75 1.69
CA PHE A 183 -2.75 -0.24 2.66
C PHE A 183 -3.92 0.43 1.93
N TRP A 184 -5.06 -0.22 1.95
CA TRP A 184 -6.25 0.22 1.23
C TRP A 184 -6.90 1.50 1.80
N GLY A 185 -6.59 1.89 3.04
CA GLY A 185 -7.06 3.15 3.64
C GLY A 185 -6.45 4.37 2.95
N SER A 186 -5.12 4.42 2.88
CA SER A 186 -4.34 5.46 2.22
C SER A 186 -4.09 5.19 0.72
N PHE A 187 -4.43 4.00 0.25
CA PHE A 187 -4.20 3.54 -1.13
C PHE A 187 -2.73 3.62 -1.53
N ASP A 188 -1.86 3.13 -0.69
CA ASP A 188 -0.42 3.18 -0.87
C ASP A 188 0.24 1.79 -0.75
N LEU A 189 1.38 1.63 -1.40
CA LEU A 189 2.25 0.47 -1.23
C LEU A 189 3.40 0.86 -0.32
N ALA A 190 3.63 0.11 0.76
CA ALA A 190 4.60 0.48 1.79
C ALA A 190 5.46 -0.68 2.26
N VAL A 191 6.69 -0.36 2.68
CA VAL A 191 7.61 -1.26 3.38
C VAL A 191 8.23 -0.52 4.56
N THR A 192 8.21 -1.14 5.74
CA THR A 192 8.63 -0.53 6.99
C THR A 192 9.76 -1.33 7.65
N ARG A 193 10.81 -0.64 8.06
CA ARG A 193 11.92 -1.18 8.87
C ARG A 193 11.79 -0.68 10.31
N PHE A 194 12.22 -1.47 11.28
CA PHE A 194 12.12 -1.19 12.70
C PHE A 194 13.49 -1.20 13.36
N SER A 195 13.74 -0.23 14.27
CA SER A 195 14.97 -0.22 15.08
C SER A 195 14.99 -1.32 16.16
N GLY A 196 13.82 -1.88 16.49
CA GLY A 196 13.63 -2.74 17.66
C GLY A 196 13.31 -1.99 18.96
N ARG A 197 13.49 -0.66 19.02
CA ARG A 197 13.17 0.17 20.18
C ARG A 197 11.70 0.59 20.18
N ARG A 198 11.13 0.81 21.38
CA ARG A 198 9.78 1.39 21.49
C ARG A 198 9.80 2.86 21.10
N ALA A 199 8.76 3.27 20.37
CA ALA A 199 8.54 4.68 20.08
C ALA A 199 7.77 5.38 21.22
N PRO A 200 7.92 6.70 21.39
CA PRO A 200 7.04 7.50 22.24
C PRO A 200 5.57 7.34 21.82
N GLN A 201 4.68 7.27 22.81
CA GLN A 201 3.24 7.16 22.52
C GLN A 201 2.72 8.41 21.79
N ARG A 202 2.00 8.19 20.70
CA ARG A 202 1.31 9.26 19.98
C ARG A 202 -0.03 9.55 20.63
N ASN A 203 -0.28 10.83 20.91
CA ASN A 203 -1.55 11.33 21.44
C ASN A 203 -2.31 12.05 20.32
N ASP A 204 -3.18 11.32 19.63
CA ASP A 204 -4.12 11.90 18.70
C ASP A 204 -5.39 12.32 19.44
N PRO A 205 -6.02 13.47 19.13
CA PRO A 205 -7.29 13.90 19.74
C PRO A 205 -8.44 12.93 19.43
N ASP A 206 -8.48 12.35 18.24
CA ASP A 206 -9.46 11.32 17.87
C ASP A 206 -9.11 9.98 18.56
N PRO A 207 -9.99 9.41 19.42
CA PRO A 207 -9.71 8.18 20.15
C PRO A 207 -9.56 6.96 19.25
N VAL A 208 -10.22 6.91 18.08
CA VAL A 208 -10.10 5.80 17.11
C VAL A 208 -8.76 5.89 16.40
N LEU A 209 -8.42 7.06 15.88
CA LEU A 209 -7.15 7.29 15.21
C LEU A 209 -5.98 7.12 16.20
N ARG A 210 -6.13 7.59 17.46
CA ARG A 210 -5.15 7.37 18.52
C ARG A 210 -4.83 5.90 18.72
N LYS A 211 -5.85 5.04 18.83
CA LYS A 211 -5.67 3.60 19.01
C LYS A 211 -4.96 2.96 17.81
N ILE A 212 -5.33 3.36 16.60
CA ILE A 212 -4.69 2.89 15.37
C ILE A 212 -3.21 3.28 15.36
N MET A 213 -2.92 4.55 15.59
CA MET A 213 -1.57 5.10 15.55
C MET A 213 -0.66 4.57 16.66
N GLN A 214 -1.19 4.38 17.88
CA GLN A 214 -0.42 3.81 19.00
C GLN A 214 0.04 2.38 18.73
N GLU A 215 -0.74 1.60 18.00
CA GLU A 215 -0.33 0.25 17.60
C GLU A 215 0.57 0.25 16.37
N ALA A 216 0.21 1.00 15.32
CA ALA A 216 1.00 1.11 14.10
C ALA A 216 2.43 1.58 14.40
N TYR A 217 2.57 2.57 15.28
CA TYR A 217 3.84 3.19 15.67
C TYR A 217 4.25 2.89 17.10
N SER A 218 3.98 1.70 17.61
CA SER A 218 4.40 1.25 18.95
C SER A 218 5.92 1.12 19.08
N HIS A 219 6.62 1.01 17.99
CA HIS A 219 8.08 0.94 17.87
C HIS A 219 8.58 1.98 16.87
N GLU A 220 9.85 2.35 16.99
CA GLU A 220 10.48 3.24 16.03
C GLU A 220 10.54 2.62 14.65
N VAL A 221 10.16 3.40 13.65
CA VAL A 221 10.08 2.95 12.26
C VAL A 221 10.74 3.95 11.31
N ILE A 222 11.24 3.42 10.19
CA ILE A 222 11.45 4.14 8.95
C ILE A 222 10.61 3.42 7.91
N SER A 223 9.64 4.14 7.37
CA SER A 223 8.68 3.60 6.39
C SER A 223 8.84 4.32 5.07
N ALA A 224 8.95 3.54 4.01
CA ALA A 224 8.97 4.06 2.65
C ALA A 224 7.81 3.45 1.86
N GLY A 225 7.29 4.20 0.90
CA GLY A 225 6.18 3.73 0.11
C GLY A 225 6.00 4.50 -1.20
N TRP A 226 4.90 4.17 -1.86
CA TRP A 226 4.43 4.81 -3.08
C TRP A 226 2.91 5.00 -3.01
N TRP A 227 2.43 6.16 -3.40
CA TRP A 227 1.00 6.43 -3.58
C TRP A 227 0.76 7.18 -4.90
N PRO A 228 -0.41 7.00 -5.54
CA PRO A 228 -0.75 7.71 -6.78
C PRO A 228 -1.10 9.18 -6.56
N ARG A 229 -1.42 9.54 -5.32
CA ARG A 229 -1.68 10.90 -4.81
C ARG A 229 -1.87 10.88 -3.30
N ASN A 230 -1.76 12.07 -2.67
CA ASN A 230 -2.28 12.29 -1.32
C ASN A 230 -3.09 13.61 -1.26
N ALA A 231 -3.41 14.11 -0.05
CA ALA A 231 -4.18 15.34 0.11
C ALA A 231 -3.45 16.58 -0.41
N GLU A 232 -2.11 16.63 -0.26
CA GLU A 232 -1.29 17.79 -0.63
C GLU A 232 -0.64 17.65 -2.01
N ILE A 233 -0.25 16.45 -2.40
CA ILE A 233 0.41 16.15 -3.67
C ILE A 233 -0.55 15.40 -4.59
N GLN A 234 -0.95 16.04 -5.68
CA GLN A 234 -1.95 15.51 -6.61
C GLN A 234 -1.32 14.70 -7.78
N GLU A 235 -0.13 14.19 -7.58
CA GLU A 235 0.60 13.33 -8.52
C GLU A 235 1.26 12.18 -7.79
N ALA A 236 1.56 11.11 -8.51
CA ALA A 236 2.18 9.93 -7.93
C ALA A 236 3.59 10.23 -7.41
N ALA A 237 3.90 9.74 -6.22
CA ALA A 237 5.21 9.92 -5.61
C ALA A 237 5.62 8.73 -4.74
N PHE A 238 6.92 8.60 -4.56
CA PHE A 238 7.54 7.81 -3.50
C PHE A 238 7.73 8.69 -2.26
N TYR A 239 7.61 8.10 -1.11
CA TYR A 239 7.80 8.78 0.17
C TYR A 239 8.71 7.98 1.11
N CYS A 240 9.33 8.68 2.07
CA CYS A 240 9.99 8.05 3.21
C CYS A 240 9.92 8.95 4.43
N TYR A 241 9.48 8.39 5.55
CA TYR A 241 9.43 9.08 6.84
C TYR A 241 10.00 8.23 7.97
N ALA A 242 10.35 8.88 9.08
CA ALA A 242 10.76 8.23 10.32
C ALA A 242 9.79 8.58 11.46
N VAL A 243 9.52 7.62 12.35
CA VAL A 243 8.74 7.86 13.58
C VAL A 243 9.44 7.23 14.77
N PRO A 244 9.87 8.07 15.74
CA PRO A 244 9.91 9.52 15.67
C PRO A 244 10.96 10.02 14.66
N ALA A 245 10.70 11.14 14.00
CA ALA A 245 11.73 11.82 13.24
C ALA A 245 12.73 12.46 14.22
N ALA A 246 13.99 12.07 14.12
CA ALA A 246 15.04 12.65 14.94
C ALA A 246 15.42 14.06 14.45
N SER A 247 15.97 14.89 15.35
CA SER A 247 16.55 16.18 14.95
C SER A 247 17.61 15.98 13.89
N GLY A 248 17.59 16.81 12.85
CA GLY A 248 18.49 16.74 11.71
C GLY A 248 18.06 15.74 10.63
N PHE A 249 16.90 15.09 10.74
CA PHE A 249 16.39 14.19 9.70
C PHE A 249 16.09 14.95 8.41
N ALA A 250 15.39 16.08 8.52
CA ALA A 250 14.97 16.89 7.36
C ALA A 250 16.13 17.55 6.60
N GLU A 251 17.30 17.70 7.24
CA GLU A 251 18.49 18.36 6.70
C GLU A 251 19.47 17.38 6.06
N GLN A 252 19.18 16.08 6.09
CA GLN A 252 20.07 15.08 5.50
C GLN A 252 20.05 15.17 3.97
N LYS A 253 21.22 14.96 3.37
CA LYS A 253 21.32 14.81 1.92
C LYS A 253 20.82 13.43 1.51
N VAL A 254 19.87 13.40 0.60
CA VAL A 254 19.30 12.17 0.03
C VAL A 254 19.51 12.13 -1.48
N HIS A 255 19.34 11.00 -2.07
CA HIS A 255 19.49 10.77 -3.50
C HIS A 255 18.21 10.15 -4.07
N PRO A 256 17.93 10.36 -5.37
CA PRO A 256 18.65 11.23 -6.32
C PRO A 256 18.48 12.73 -6.00
N ALA A 257 19.06 13.60 -6.81
CA ALA A 257 19.01 15.06 -6.59
C ALA A 257 17.60 15.66 -6.70
N GLU A 258 16.68 14.96 -7.36
CA GLU A 258 15.27 15.30 -7.51
C GLU A 258 14.46 15.04 -6.23
N ALA A 259 15.01 14.24 -5.29
CA ALA A 259 14.37 13.98 -4.01
C ALA A 259 14.44 15.23 -3.10
N PHE A 260 13.34 15.50 -2.39
CA PHE A 260 13.22 16.66 -1.51
C PHE A 260 12.47 16.34 -0.23
N TYR A 261 12.68 17.14 0.79
CA TYR A 261 11.92 17.04 2.05
C TYR A 261 10.69 17.93 1.98
N HIS A 262 9.51 17.37 2.21
CA HIS A 262 8.25 18.10 2.27
C HIS A 262 7.88 18.38 3.73
N SER A 263 8.03 19.65 4.14
CA SER A 263 7.93 20.05 5.56
C SER A 263 6.56 19.80 6.20
N ASN A 264 5.46 20.02 5.46
CA ASN A 264 4.11 19.82 6.01
C ASN A 264 3.81 18.33 6.23
N LEU A 265 4.26 17.46 5.33
CA LEU A 265 4.08 16.01 5.46
C LEU A 265 5.10 15.40 6.45
N GLY A 266 6.25 16.05 6.63
CA GLY A 266 7.32 15.51 7.46
C GLY A 266 8.06 14.33 6.80
N GLU A 267 8.11 14.31 5.46
CA GLU A 267 8.56 13.19 4.65
C GLU A 267 9.52 13.63 3.54
N TYR A 268 10.45 12.75 3.17
CA TYR A 268 11.14 12.85 1.89
C TYR A 268 10.24 12.35 0.78
N LEU A 269 10.23 13.06 -0.33
CA LEU A 269 9.47 12.72 -1.53
C LEU A 269 10.38 12.62 -2.76
N LEU A 270 10.00 11.74 -3.68
CA LEU A 270 10.52 11.64 -5.03
C LEU A 270 9.35 11.43 -5.99
N MET A 271 9.19 12.32 -6.95
CA MET A 271 8.08 12.22 -7.89
C MET A 271 8.22 10.96 -8.76
N TYR A 272 7.11 10.26 -8.96
CA TYR A 272 7.10 9.05 -9.80
C TYR A 272 7.57 9.34 -11.22
N ASP A 273 7.22 10.51 -11.77
CA ASP A 273 7.61 10.93 -13.11
C ASP A 273 9.13 11.09 -13.28
N ASP A 274 9.85 11.50 -12.23
CA ASP A 274 11.32 11.59 -12.27
C ASP A 274 11.92 10.19 -12.30
N VAL A 275 11.37 9.25 -11.54
CA VAL A 275 11.82 7.85 -11.55
C VAL A 275 11.54 7.19 -12.90
N ARG A 276 10.30 7.23 -13.40
CA ARG A 276 9.93 6.53 -14.64
C ARG A 276 10.62 7.04 -15.90
N ARG A 277 11.05 8.33 -15.91
CA ARG A 277 11.78 8.95 -17.02
C ARG A 277 13.28 8.72 -16.96
N ALA A 278 13.78 8.22 -15.84
CA ALA A 278 15.21 7.92 -15.71
C ALA A 278 15.61 6.76 -16.64
N LYS A 279 16.88 6.72 -16.99
CA LYS A 279 17.44 5.63 -17.81
C LYS A 279 17.34 4.27 -17.08
N PHE A 280 17.44 4.29 -15.75
CA PHE A 280 17.40 3.13 -14.87
C PHE A 280 16.47 3.38 -13.68
N PRO A 281 15.14 3.32 -13.87
CA PRO A 281 14.15 3.59 -12.83
C PRO A 281 14.35 2.79 -11.53
N THR A 282 14.70 1.50 -11.66
CA THR A 282 14.94 0.63 -10.50
C THR A 282 16.12 1.09 -9.65
N THR A 283 17.18 1.59 -10.30
CA THR A 283 18.36 2.14 -9.61
C THR A 283 18.04 3.44 -8.90
N VAL A 284 17.38 4.36 -9.58
CA VAL A 284 16.96 5.67 -9.03
C VAL A 284 16.06 5.51 -7.82
N LEU A 285 15.07 4.60 -7.91
CA LEU A 285 14.21 4.31 -6.77
C LEU A 285 15.00 3.68 -5.61
N MET A 286 15.93 2.75 -5.90
CA MET A 286 16.75 2.13 -4.87
C MET A 286 17.67 3.13 -4.16
N GLU A 287 18.23 4.10 -4.89
CA GLU A 287 19.01 5.20 -4.31
C GLU A 287 18.17 6.04 -3.37
N PHE A 288 16.94 6.39 -3.75
CA PHE A 288 16.00 7.09 -2.88
C PHE A 288 15.73 6.31 -1.59
N LEU A 289 15.32 5.06 -1.71
CA LEU A 289 15.00 4.21 -0.57
C LEU A 289 16.19 4.03 0.38
N GLN A 290 17.38 3.82 -0.17
CA GLN A 290 18.58 3.60 0.62
C GLN A 290 19.04 4.87 1.32
N SER A 291 19.12 6.01 0.60
CA SER A 291 19.60 7.26 1.18
C SER A 291 18.65 7.84 2.23
N THR A 292 17.33 7.73 2.01
CA THR A 292 16.34 8.19 2.99
C THR A 292 16.29 7.29 4.23
N TYR A 293 16.45 5.96 4.06
CA TYR A 293 16.65 5.06 5.19
C TYR A 293 17.91 5.43 5.99
N GLU A 294 19.04 5.64 5.33
CA GLU A 294 20.30 6.01 5.98
C GLU A 294 20.19 7.34 6.73
N ALA A 295 19.49 8.32 6.16
CA ALA A 295 19.18 9.58 6.81
C ALA A 295 18.43 9.35 8.14
N GLY A 296 17.38 8.55 8.14
CA GLY A 296 16.59 8.22 9.31
C GLY A 296 17.35 7.37 10.33
N ALA A 297 18.04 6.31 9.88
CA ALA A 297 18.77 5.41 10.74
C ALA A 297 19.96 6.08 11.42
N THR A 298 20.70 6.96 10.70
CA THR A 298 21.84 7.70 11.24
C THR A 298 21.39 8.74 12.27
N THR A 299 20.42 9.59 11.94
CA THR A 299 19.91 10.60 12.86
C THR A 299 19.18 9.98 14.05
N GLY A 300 18.45 8.89 13.83
CA GLY A 300 17.79 8.09 14.86
C GLY A 300 18.74 7.21 15.66
N LYS A 301 20.04 7.17 15.33
CA LYS A 301 21.07 6.36 16.00
C LYS A 301 20.67 4.89 16.11
N TRP A 302 20.20 4.31 14.97
CA TRP A 302 19.93 2.90 14.89
C TRP A 302 21.22 2.09 14.88
N ASP A 303 21.19 0.88 15.44
CA ASP A 303 22.30 -0.07 15.37
C ASP A 303 22.36 -0.70 13.97
N ARG A 304 22.95 0.05 13.03
CA ARG A 304 22.99 -0.32 11.62
C ARG A 304 23.80 -1.61 11.38
N GLU A 305 24.86 -1.83 12.19
CA GLU A 305 25.68 -3.03 12.08
C GLU A 305 24.87 -4.30 12.40
N ALA A 306 24.01 -4.23 13.43
CA ALA A 306 23.14 -5.35 13.81
C ALA A 306 21.89 -5.51 12.92
N LEU A 307 21.47 -4.45 12.21
CA LEU A 307 20.20 -4.41 11.49
C LEU A 307 20.32 -4.57 9.96
N GLU A 308 21.49 -4.29 9.39
CA GLU A 308 21.70 -4.32 7.95
C GLU A 308 22.35 -5.67 7.52
N ALA A 309 21.97 -6.17 6.34
CA ALA A 309 22.64 -7.32 5.75
C ALA A 309 24.05 -6.93 5.27
N ALA A 310 25.04 -7.79 5.53
CA ALA A 310 26.42 -7.62 5.12
C ALA A 310 26.60 -7.68 3.58
#